data_93de5c5de97cc94c3c5bb5e3ab111d00
#
_entry.id   93de5c5de97cc94c3c5bb5e3ab111d00
#
_cell.length_a   1.000
_cell.length_b   1.000
_cell.length_c   1.000
_cell.angle_alpha   90.00
_cell.angle_beta   90.00
_cell.angle_gamma   90.00
#
_symmetry.space_group_name_H-M   'P 1'
#
loop_
_entity.id
_entity.type
_entity.pdbx_description
1 polymer ?
#
loop_
_entity_poly.entity_id
_entity_poly.type
_entity_poly.pdbx_seq_one_letter_code
_entity_poly.pdbx_strand_id
1 'polypeptide(L)'
;DTDRSRGLGDVYKRQVYVHTPLITGSDCEGAGEMFQVTTLNLNNVPKDEEGNTDYSKDFFSKPTNLTVSGQLNGETYAMAFKKIYTFGPTFRAENSNTTRHAAEFWMIEPEIAFADLEDDMELAEAMIKFIIKYVLENAPEEMDFFNSFVDKGLLDRLNHVVNSDFGRVTYTEAIDILKQHNDEFEYKVEWGCDLQTEHERYLTEKIFKRPVFVTDYPKEIKAFYMKLNDDGKTVAAMDCLVPGIGEIIGGSQREEKEDVLRKRMKELGLNEKDYEFYLDLRKYGTARHAGFGLGFERMIMYLTGMGNIRDVIPFPRTVNNCEL
;
A
#
# COMPACT_ATOMS: atom_id res chain seq x y z
N ASP A 1 32.27 -6.47 -4.19
CA ASP A 1 31.56 -6.14 -2.95
C ASP A 1 30.06 -6.10 -3.04
N THR A 2 29.58 -6.16 -4.22
CA THR A 2 28.15 -6.06 -4.54
C THR A 2 27.43 -7.40 -4.51
N ASP A 3 28.17 -8.47 -4.42
CA ASP A 3 27.70 -9.84 -4.59
C ASP A 3 27.00 -10.44 -3.37
N ARG A 4 26.85 -9.68 -2.30
CA ARG A 4 26.28 -10.16 -1.04
C ARG A 4 25.00 -9.46 -0.62
N SER A 5 24.56 -8.49 -1.38
CA SER A 5 23.24 -7.90 -1.24
C SER A 5 22.20 -8.94 -1.66
N ARG A 6 21.32 -9.29 -0.74
CA ARG A 6 20.36 -10.37 -0.91
C ARG A 6 19.01 -9.92 -1.43
N GLY A 7 18.90 -8.68 -1.86
CA GLY A 7 17.66 -8.11 -2.37
C GLY A 7 17.77 -7.68 -3.83
N LEU A 8 16.85 -8.07 -4.66
CA LEU A 8 16.83 -7.80 -6.11
C LEU A 8 16.80 -6.31 -6.49
N GLY A 9 16.38 -5.42 -5.61
CA GLY A 9 16.36 -3.97 -5.85
C GLY A 9 17.50 -3.20 -5.20
N ASP A 10 18.19 -3.80 -4.26
CA ASP A 10 19.10 -3.16 -3.33
C ASP A 10 20.35 -2.61 -4.02
N VAL A 11 21.01 -3.41 -4.85
CA VAL A 11 22.26 -2.98 -5.52
C VAL A 11 22.03 -1.81 -6.47
N TYR A 12 20.95 -1.84 -7.24
CA TYR A 12 20.67 -0.84 -8.26
C TYR A 12 20.24 0.52 -7.68
N LYS A 13 19.38 0.48 -6.65
CA LYS A 13 18.83 1.69 -6.00
C LYS A 13 19.52 2.06 -4.69
N ARG A 14 20.46 1.24 -4.23
CA ARG A 14 21.15 1.38 -2.93
C ARG A 14 20.18 1.46 -1.75
N GLN A 15 19.17 0.60 -1.77
CA GLN A 15 18.21 0.45 -0.69
C GLN A 15 18.64 -0.68 0.25
N VAL A 16 18.38 -0.53 1.54
CA VAL A 16 18.69 -1.53 2.56
C VAL A 16 17.40 -2.28 2.91
N TYR A 17 17.41 -3.61 2.76
CA TYR A 17 16.33 -4.43 3.30
C TYR A 17 16.31 -4.37 4.82
N VAL A 18 15.13 -4.12 5.39
CA VAL A 18 14.92 -4.11 6.84
C VAL A 18 13.75 -5.01 7.22
N HIS A 19 13.87 -5.62 8.39
CA HIS A 19 12.80 -6.41 8.99
C HIS A 19 12.02 -5.56 9.99
N THR A 20 10.71 -5.55 9.87
CA THR A 20 9.80 -4.87 10.80
C THR A 20 8.94 -5.90 11.54
N PRO A 21 8.50 -5.63 12.77
CA PRO A 21 7.65 -6.56 13.53
C PRO A 21 6.32 -6.83 12.84
N LEU A 22 5.89 -8.10 12.86
CA LEU A 22 4.57 -8.50 12.38
C LEU A 22 3.48 -8.35 13.46
N ILE A 23 3.87 -8.39 14.74
CA ILE A 23 2.96 -8.14 15.87
C ILE A 23 3.15 -6.70 16.32
N THR A 24 2.09 -5.94 16.36
CA THR A 24 2.11 -4.50 16.67
C THR A 24 1.00 -4.11 17.63
N GLY A 25 1.23 -3.06 18.40
CA GLY A 25 0.20 -2.40 19.20
C GLY A 25 -0.38 -1.14 18.54
N SER A 26 0.07 -0.80 17.31
CA SER A 26 -0.39 0.37 16.57
C SER A 26 -0.99 -0.01 15.23
N ASP A 27 -2.07 0.66 14.83
CA ASP A 27 -2.69 0.51 13.53
C ASP A 27 -2.05 1.51 12.54
N CYS A 28 -1.36 1.01 11.52
CA CYS A 28 -0.68 1.87 10.54
C CYS A 28 -1.66 2.70 9.72
N GLU A 29 -2.80 2.15 9.35
CA GLU A 29 -3.76 2.84 8.48
C GLU A 29 -4.88 3.55 9.25
N GLY A 30 -5.04 3.27 10.55
CA GLY A 30 -6.11 3.82 11.38
C GLY A 30 -7.50 3.28 11.02
N ALA A 31 -7.57 2.18 10.30
CA ALA A 31 -8.82 1.62 9.77
C ALA A 31 -9.48 0.56 10.68
N GLY A 32 -8.79 0.09 11.71
CA GLY A 32 -9.37 -0.75 12.77
C GLY A 32 -9.67 -2.19 12.43
N GLU A 33 -9.47 -2.67 11.21
CA GLU A 33 -9.75 -4.07 10.83
C GLU A 33 -8.49 -4.94 10.85
N MET A 34 -7.96 -5.17 12.06
CA MET A 34 -6.76 -5.96 12.28
C MET A 34 -7.08 -7.31 12.94
N PHE A 35 -6.34 -8.35 12.57
CA PHE A 35 -6.38 -9.61 13.30
C PHE A 35 -5.73 -9.45 14.68
N GLN A 36 -6.48 -9.74 15.73
CA GLN A 36 -5.96 -9.67 17.09
C GLN A 36 -5.04 -10.86 17.41
N VAL A 37 -3.92 -10.59 18.05
CA VAL A 37 -2.99 -11.59 18.59
C VAL A 37 -3.16 -11.64 20.11
N THR A 38 -3.58 -12.78 20.66
CA THR A 38 -3.80 -12.94 22.11
C THR A 38 -3.49 -14.36 22.56
N THR A 39 -3.04 -14.50 23.80
CA THR A 39 -2.88 -15.79 24.50
C THR A 39 -3.97 -15.99 25.55
N LEU A 40 -4.91 -15.06 25.67
CA LEU A 40 -6.05 -15.19 26.58
C LEU A 40 -6.98 -16.33 26.16
N ASN A 41 -7.52 -17.05 27.13
CA ASN A 41 -8.55 -18.06 26.86
C ASN A 41 -9.87 -17.38 26.48
N LEU A 42 -10.26 -17.47 25.21
CA LEU A 42 -11.48 -16.84 24.69
C LEU A 42 -12.78 -17.37 25.33
N ASN A 43 -12.77 -18.60 25.94
CA ASN A 43 -13.91 -19.12 26.67
C ASN A 43 -14.04 -18.54 28.09
N ASN A 44 -12.98 -17.89 28.59
CA ASN A 44 -12.96 -17.32 29.94
C ASN A 44 -12.01 -16.11 29.96
N VAL A 45 -12.40 -15.04 29.27
CA VAL A 45 -11.61 -13.82 29.14
C VAL A 45 -11.59 -13.07 30.47
N PRO A 46 -10.42 -12.82 31.08
CA PRO A 46 -10.32 -12.03 32.30
C PRO A 46 -10.86 -10.61 32.06
N LYS A 47 -11.51 -10.07 33.10
CA LYS A 47 -12.13 -8.76 33.08
C LYS A 47 -11.48 -7.84 34.10
N ASP A 48 -11.37 -6.55 33.77
CA ASP A 48 -11.00 -5.48 34.67
C ASP A 48 -12.20 -5.05 35.59
N GLU A 49 -12.00 -4.08 36.45
CA GLU A 49 -13.02 -3.57 37.36
C GLU A 49 -14.20 -2.92 36.60
N GLU A 50 -14.00 -2.48 35.38
CA GLU A 50 -14.98 -1.83 34.51
C GLU A 50 -15.73 -2.84 33.61
N GLY A 51 -15.31 -4.12 33.62
CA GLY A 51 -15.90 -5.21 32.83
C GLY A 51 -15.32 -5.33 31.42
N ASN A 52 -14.28 -4.57 31.06
CA ASN A 52 -13.54 -4.71 29.83
C ASN A 52 -12.56 -5.89 29.88
N THR A 53 -12.00 -6.29 28.75
CA THR A 53 -10.93 -7.30 28.72
C THR A 53 -9.70 -6.80 29.45
N ASP A 54 -9.26 -7.56 30.48
CA ASP A 54 -8.03 -7.26 31.22
C ASP A 54 -6.80 -7.76 30.46
N TYR A 55 -6.30 -6.93 29.55
CA TYR A 55 -5.10 -7.22 28.78
C TYR A 55 -3.80 -7.23 29.61
N SER A 56 -3.82 -6.79 30.88
CA SER A 56 -2.65 -6.96 31.77
C SER A 56 -2.31 -8.44 32.01
N LYS A 57 -3.23 -9.34 31.73
CA LYS A 57 -3.08 -10.80 31.82
C LYS A 57 -2.67 -11.44 30.51
N ASP A 58 -2.62 -10.69 29.41
CA ASP A 58 -2.17 -11.18 28.11
C ASP A 58 -0.64 -11.14 28.00
N PHE A 59 -0.10 -11.84 27.01
CA PHE A 59 1.35 -12.02 26.83
C PHE A 59 2.11 -10.68 26.78
N PHE A 60 1.61 -9.69 26.04
CA PHE A 60 2.23 -8.38 25.90
C PHE A 60 1.72 -7.32 26.89
N SER A 61 0.83 -7.72 27.80
CA SER A 61 0.16 -6.84 28.77
C SER A 61 -0.57 -5.65 28.16
N LYS A 62 -0.94 -5.74 26.87
CA LYS A 62 -1.72 -4.77 26.12
C LYS A 62 -2.34 -5.42 24.87
N PRO A 63 -3.36 -4.83 24.25
CA PRO A 63 -3.87 -5.29 22.95
C PRO A 63 -2.77 -5.29 21.90
N THR A 64 -2.68 -6.37 21.14
CA THR A 64 -1.74 -6.50 20.01
C THR A 64 -2.43 -7.15 18.83
N ASN A 65 -1.94 -6.85 17.63
CA ASN A 65 -2.52 -7.27 16.37
C ASN A 65 -1.45 -7.69 15.38
N LEU A 66 -1.85 -8.41 14.33
CA LEU A 66 -1.01 -8.59 13.15
C LEU A 66 -0.96 -7.29 12.34
N THR A 67 0.21 -6.93 11.84
CA THR A 67 0.43 -5.67 11.13
C THR A 67 -0.28 -5.62 9.77
N VAL A 68 -0.78 -4.45 9.41
CA VAL A 68 -1.33 -4.14 8.07
C VAL A 68 -0.27 -3.56 7.13
N SER A 69 0.91 -3.15 7.66
CA SER A 69 2.05 -2.59 6.93
C SER A 69 3.28 -2.49 7.82
N GLY A 70 4.46 -2.63 7.25
CA GLY A 70 5.74 -2.37 7.91
C GLY A 70 6.14 -0.90 7.96
N GLN A 71 5.35 0.00 7.38
CA GLN A 71 5.70 1.40 7.12
C GLN A 71 6.14 2.18 8.35
N LEU A 72 5.32 2.23 9.43
CA LEU A 72 5.62 3.08 10.58
C LEU A 72 6.99 2.76 11.22
N ASN A 73 7.33 1.47 11.31
CA ASN A 73 8.64 1.04 11.75
C ASN A 73 9.71 1.26 10.66
N GLY A 74 9.33 1.08 9.37
CA GLY A 74 10.19 1.33 8.22
C GLY A 74 10.69 2.78 8.16
N GLU A 75 9.82 3.76 8.45
CA GLU A 75 10.22 5.17 8.50
C GLU A 75 11.32 5.42 9.53
N THR A 76 11.34 4.71 10.67
CA THR A 76 12.41 4.80 11.67
C THR A 76 13.76 4.37 11.07
N TYR A 77 13.76 3.29 10.29
CA TYR A 77 14.97 2.83 9.59
C TYR A 77 15.37 3.79 8.46
N ALA A 78 14.40 4.38 7.75
CA ALA A 78 14.69 5.35 6.69
C ALA A 78 15.39 6.60 7.22
N MET A 79 15.04 7.07 8.43
CA MET A 79 15.75 8.18 9.10
C MET A 79 17.20 7.84 9.41
N ALA A 80 17.55 6.57 9.61
CA ALA A 80 18.91 6.12 9.90
C ALA A 80 19.70 5.74 8.63
N PHE A 81 19.06 5.04 7.67
CA PHE A 81 19.74 4.43 6.51
C PHE A 81 19.43 5.14 5.18
N LYS A 82 18.61 6.15 5.20
CA LYS A 82 18.20 6.98 4.06
C LYS A 82 17.24 6.30 3.08
N LYS A 83 17.56 5.11 2.56
CA LYS A 83 16.75 4.35 1.62
C LYS A 83 16.61 2.93 2.12
N ILE A 84 15.41 2.54 2.46
CA ILE A 84 15.12 1.19 2.93
C ILE A 84 13.96 0.58 2.14
N TYR A 85 13.77 -0.70 2.26
CA TYR A 85 12.52 -1.36 1.90
C TYR A 85 12.23 -2.52 2.85
N THR A 86 10.95 -2.79 3.05
CA THR A 86 10.46 -4.04 3.61
C THR A 86 10.00 -4.97 2.50
N PHE A 87 10.08 -6.26 2.71
CA PHE A 87 9.40 -7.27 1.90
C PHE A 87 8.93 -8.36 2.86
N GLY A 88 7.66 -8.37 3.15
CA GLY A 88 7.11 -9.25 4.16
C GLY A 88 5.58 -9.37 4.13
N PRO A 89 5.04 -10.33 4.90
CA PRO A 89 3.61 -10.54 4.99
C PRO A 89 2.93 -9.37 5.71
N THR A 90 1.74 -9.04 5.23
CA THR A 90 0.80 -8.10 5.82
C THR A 90 -0.57 -8.75 5.96
N PHE A 91 -1.37 -8.27 6.90
CA PHE A 91 -2.61 -8.92 7.29
C PHE A 91 -3.74 -7.90 7.37
N ARG A 92 -4.87 -8.17 6.73
CA ARG A 92 -6.07 -7.33 6.78
C ARG A 92 -7.29 -8.18 7.07
N ALA A 93 -8.02 -7.84 8.13
CA ALA A 93 -9.23 -8.55 8.55
C ALA A 93 -10.51 -8.02 7.85
N GLU A 94 -10.35 -7.25 6.78
CA GLU A 94 -11.46 -6.69 6.02
C GLU A 94 -12.39 -7.79 5.49
N ASN A 95 -13.69 -7.63 5.72
CA ASN A 95 -14.70 -8.53 5.17
C ASN A 95 -14.97 -8.21 3.69
N SER A 96 -13.92 -8.29 2.87
CA SER A 96 -13.95 -8.02 1.44
C SER A 96 -13.86 -9.32 0.64
N ASN A 97 -14.86 -9.61 -0.18
CA ASN A 97 -14.92 -10.81 -1.00
C ASN A 97 -14.72 -10.50 -2.49
N THR A 98 -13.72 -9.70 -2.82
CA THR A 98 -13.37 -9.35 -4.19
C THR A 98 -12.27 -10.28 -4.74
N THR A 99 -12.04 -10.21 -6.04
CA THR A 99 -10.98 -10.97 -6.73
C THR A 99 -9.56 -10.42 -6.45
N ARG A 100 -9.44 -9.26 -5.78
CA ARG A 100 -8.16 -8.57 -5.54
C ARG A 100 -7.75 -8.50 -4.06
N HIS A 101 -8.56 -9.08 -3.14
CA HIS A 101 -8.29 -9.03 -1.70
C HIS A 101 -8.02 -10.40 -1.12
N ALA A 102 -6.96 -10.48 -0.35
CA ALA A 102 -6.62 -11.60 0.52
C ALA A 102 -6.39 -11.08 1.95
N ALA A 103 -6.63 -11.92 2.94
CA ALA A 103 -6.44 -11.56 4.36
C ALA A 103 -4.96 -11.59 4.78
N GLU A 104 -4.14 -12.38 4.06
CA GLU A 104 -2.69 -12.46 4.19
C GLU A 104 -2.09 -12.33 2.80
N PHE A 105 -1.16 -11.40 2.61
CA PHE A 105 -0.47 -11.12 1.36
C PHE A 105 0.89 -10.47 1.64
N TRP A 106 1.74 -10.35 0.64
CA TRP A 106 3.06 -9.75 0.79
C TRP A 106 3.11 -8.34 0.21
N MET A 107 3.86 -7.47 0.87
CA MET A 107 4.10 -6.12 0.37
C MET A 107 5.59 -5.84 0.23
N ILE A 108 5.93 -5.09 -0.82
CA ILE A 108 7.23 -4.45 -1.00
C ILE A 108 7.01 -2.97 -0.69
N GLU A 109 7.65 -2.47 0.37
CA GLU A 109 7.38 -1.13 0.88
C GLU A 109 8.68 -0.35 1.04
N PRO A 110 9.13 0.40 0.01
CA PRO A 110 10.25 1.32 0.13
C PRO A 110 9.87 2.58 0.91
N GLU A 111 10.83 3.06 1.73
CA GLU A 111 10.77 4.34 2.42
C GLU A 111 12.08 5.10 2.20
N ILE A 112 11.99 6.37 1.80
CA ILE A 112 13.12 7.15 1.33
C ILE A 112 13.16 8.50 2.03
N ALA A 113 14.22 8.74 2.82
CA ALA A 113 14.50 10.05 3.38
C ALA A 113 15.02 11.02 2.32
N PHE A 114 14.66 12.30 2.46
CA PHE A 114 14.96 13.42 1.58
C PHE A 114 14.24 13.35 0.22
N ALA A 115 13.17 12.55 0.13
CA ALA A 115 12.31 12.43 -1.04
C ALA A 115 10.98 13.18 -0.82
N ASP A 116 10.42 13.70 -1.89
CA ASP A 116 9.05 14.22 -1.95
C ASP A 116 8.14 13.26 -2.75
N LEU A 117 6.90 13.69 -3.01
CA LEU A 117 5.93 12.88 -3.75
C LEU A 117 6.39 12.60 -5.19
N GLU A 118 7.08 13.56 -5.81
CA GLU A 118 7.61 13.42 -7.17
C GLU A 118 8.70 12.33 -7.23
N ASP A 119 9.67 12.39 -6.32
CA ASP A 119 10.72 11.36 -6.18
C ASP A 119 10.13 9.96 -5.95
N ASP A 120 9.02 9.89 -5.21
CA ASP A 120 8.33 8.63 -4.88
C ASP A 120 7.64 8.05 -6.13
N MET A 121 6.94 8.88 -6.91
CA MET A 121 6.34 8.49 -8.20
C MET A 121 7.41 8.03 -9.20
N GLU A 122 8.54 8.72 -9.30
CA GLU A 122 9.64 8.33 -10.17
C GLU A 122 10.23 6.95 -9.81
N LEU A 123 10.36 6.69 -8.50
CA LEU A 123 10.82 5.37 -8.03
C LEU A 123 9.79 4.28 -8.33
N ALA A 124 8.50 4.55 -8.10
CA ALA A 124 7.41 3.60 -8.36
C ALA A 124 7.32 3.24 -9.85
N GLU A 125 7.38 4.23 -10.74
CA GLU A 125 7.42 4.02 -12.19
C GLU A 125 8.63 3.19 -12.61
N ALA A 126 9.82 3.58 -12.15
CA ALA A 126 11.06 2.86 -12.46
C ALA A 126 11.04 1.41 -11.96
N MET A 127 10.46 1.16 -10.79
CA MET A 127 10.32 -0.18 -10.20
C MET A 127 9.39 -1.06 -11.03
N ILE A 128 8.19 -0.58 -11.38
CA ILE A 128 7.24 -1.33 -12.22
C ILE A 128 7.87 -1.69 -13.56
N LYS A 129 8.45 -0.71 -14.25
CA LYS A 129 9.11 -0.92 -15.53
C LYS A 129 10.26 -1.91 -15.45
N PHE A 130 11.06 -1.83 -14.39
CA PHE A 130 12.18 -2.76 -14.16
C PHE A 130 11.67 -4.19 -13.95
N ILE A 131 10.66 -4.41 -13.11
CA ILE A 131 10.10 -5.74 -12.83
C ILE A 131 9.54 -6.35 -14.12
N ILE A 132 8.72 -5.61 -14.86
CA ILE A 132 8.13 -6.10 -16.11
C ILE A 132 9.23 -6.48 -17.12
N LYS A 133 10.18 -5.57 -17.33
CA LYS A 133 11.30 -5.82 -18.25
C LYS A 133 12.11 -7.05 -17.86
N TYR A 134 12.42 -7.18 -16.56
CA TYR A 134 13.17 -8.31 -16.04
C TYR A 134 12.45 -9.64 -16.30
N VAL A 135 11.14 -9.70 -16.06
CA VAL A 135 10.34 -10.91 -16.27
C VAL A 135 10.25 -11.24 -17.76
N LEU A 136 10.01 -10.27 -18.64
CA LEU A 136 9.96 -10.48 -20.08
C LEU A 136 11.30 -11.01 -20.64
N GLU A 137 12.42 -10.57 -20.07
CA GLU A 137 13.77 -11.01 -20.49
C GLU A 137 14.20 -12.35 -19.90
N ASN A 138 13.76 -12.71 -18.68
CA ASN A 138 14.27 -13.86 -17.94
C ASN A 138 13.30 -15.03 -17.79
N ALA A 139 12.01 -14.84 -18.14
CA ALA A 139 10.98 -15.87 -18.10
C ALA A 139 10.13 -15.88 -19.40
N PRO A 140 10.75 -15.88 -20.60
CA PRO A 140 10.01 -15.74 -21.85
C PRO A 140 9.05 -16.91 -22.12
N GLU A 141 9.41 -18.12 -21.74
CA GLU A 141 8.57 -19.33 -21.97
C GLU A 141 7.29 -19.28 -21.12
N GLU A 142 7.41 -18.86 -19.85
CA GLU A 142 6.28 -18.68 -18.96
C GLU A 142 5.39 -17.53 -19.45
N MET A 143 5.98 -16.44 -19.91
CA MET A 143 5.24 -15.28 -20.41
C MET A 143 4.50 -15.61 -21.70
N ASP A 144 5.08 -16.40 -22.61
CA ASP A 144 4.41 -16.92 -23.80
C ASP A 144 3.25 -17.84 -23.45
N PHE A 145 3.42 -18.69 -22.40
CA PHE A 145 2.34 -19.52 -21.89
C PHE A 145 1.16 -18.66 -21.38
N PHE A 146 1.42 -17.69 -20.51
CA PHE A 146 0.36 -16.81 -19.98
C PHE A 146 -0.33 -16.01 -21.09
N ASN A 147 0.43 -15.47 -22.05
CA ASN A 147 -0.12 -14.76 -23.20
C ASN A 147 -0.99 -15.64 -24.08
N SER A 148 -0.65 -16.91 -24.24
CA SER A 148 -1.38 -17.84 -25.12
C SER A 148 -2.64 -18.41 -24.47
N PHE A 149 -2.60 -18.73 -23.18
CA PHE A 149 -3.62 -19.51 -22.50
C PHE A 149 -4.43 -18.75 -21.45
N VAL A 150 -3.91 -17.63 -20.93
CA VAL A 150 -4.57 -16.85 -19.86
C VAL A 150 -5.09 -15.52 -20.40
N ASP A 151 -4.22 -14.68 -20.97
CA ASP A 151 -4.57 -13.35 -21.47
C ASP A 151 -3.84 -13.04 -22.78
N LYS A 152 -4.54 -13.18 -23.89
CA LYS A 152 -3.98 -13.00 -25.25
C LYS A 152 -3.43 -11.61 -25.57
N GLY A 153 -3.67 -10.62 -24.73
CA GLY A 153 -3.15 -9.25 -24.86
C GLY A 153 -2.05 -8.91 -23.88
N LEU A 154 -1.58 -9.90 -23.11
CA LEU A 154 -0.68 -9.69 -21.99
C LEU A 154 0.66 -9.06 -22.41
N LEU A 155 1.35 -9.65 -23.38
CA LEU A 155 2.66 -9.17 -23.83
C LEU A 155 2.59 -7.77 -24.42
N ASP A 156 1.56 -7.49 -25.23
CA ASP A 156 1.35 -6.15 -25.80
C ASP A 156 1.12 -5.10 -24.71
N ARG A 157 0.29 -5.43 -23.70
CA ARG A 157 0.03 -4.55 -22.57
C ARG A 157 1.30 -4.28 -21.75
N LEU A 158 2.05 -5.32 -21.40
CA LEU A 158 3.27 -5.19 -20.62
C LEU A 158 4.35 -4.40 -21.36
N ASN A 159 4.55 -4.67 -22.65
CA ASN A 159 5.47 -3.91 -23.49
C ASN A 159 5.03 -2.44 -23.63
N HIS A 160 3.74 -2.18 -23.75
CA HIS A 160 3.22 -0.81 -23.77
C HIS A 160 3.56 -0.06 -22.49
N VAL A 161 3.39 -0.68 -21.31
CA VAL A 161 3.71 -0.08 -20.01
C VAL A 161 5.20 0.24 -19.89
N VAL A 162 6.08 -0.69 -20.27
CA VAL A 162 7.54 -0.46 -20.23
C VAL A 162 7.97 0.73 -21.06
N ASN A 163 7.32 0.93 -22.21
CA ASN A 163 7.69 1.96 -23.20
C ASN A 163 6.90 3.28 -23.04
N SER A 164 5.93 3.36 -22.15
CA SER A 164 5.14 4.57 -21.90
C SER A 164 5.67 5.35 -20.71
N ASP A 165 5.61 6.67 -20.76
CA ASP A 165 5.70 7.51 -19.58
C ASP A 165 4.37 7.43 -18.82
N PHE A 166 4.40 7.32 -17.50
CA PHE A 166 3.18 7.28 -16.72
C PHE A 166 2.50 8.65 -16.69
N GLY A 167 1.19 8.65 -16.87
CA GLY A 167 0.39 9.87 -16.75
C GLY A 167 0.35 10.37 -15.31
N ARG A 168 0.00 11.64 -15.13
CA ARG A 168 -0.19 12.27 -13.83
C ARG A 168 -1.45 13.10 -13.87
N VAL A 169 -2.26 12.98 -12.83
CA VAL A 169 -3.52 13.70 -12.69
C VAL A 169 -3.82 13.86 -11.20
N THR A 170 -4.32 15.01 -10.79
CA THR A 170 -4.80 15.19 -9.43
C THR A 170 -6.14 14.45 -9.26
N TYR A 171 -6.45 14.05 -8.01
CA TYR A 171 -7.76 13.46 -7.70
C TYR A 171 -8.91 14.36 -8.12
N THR A 172 -8.80 15.67 -7.91
CA THR A 172 -9.83 16.62 -8.31
C THR A 172 -10.07 16.63 -9.82
N GLU A 173 -8.99 16.67 -10.62
CA GLU A 173 -9.09 16.58 -12.09
C GLU A 173 -9.63 15.22 -12.54
N ALA A 174 -9.21 14.13 -11.89
CA ALA A 174 -9.71 12.79 -12.18
C ALA A 174 -11.22 12.69 -11.93
N ILE A 175 -11.71 13.24 -10.81
CA ILE A 175 -13.15 13.32 -10.51
C ILE A 175 -13.89 14.15 -11.56
N ASP A 176 -13.34 15.28 -11.99
CA ASP A 176 -13.97 16.14 -13.02
C ASP A 176 -14.07 15.42 -14.36
N ILE A 177 -13.06 14.63 -14.74
CA ILE A 177 -13.08 13.77 -15.93
C ILE A 177 -14.16 12.69 -15.78
N LEU A 178 -14.13 11.93 -14.68
CA LEU A 178 -15.04 10.81 -14.44
C LEU A 178 -16.51 11.26 -14.35
N LYS A 179 -16.80 12.41 -13.76
CA LYS A 179 -18.15 12.99 -13.69
C LYS A 179 -18.81 13.17 -15.04
N GLN A 180 -18.04 13.45 -16.10
CA GLN A 180 -18.56 13.60 -17.46
C GLN A 180 -19.08 12.28 -18.03
N HIS A 181 -18.68 11.15 -17.40
CA HIS A 181 -19.03 9.79 -17.79
C HIS A 181 -19.81 9.03 -16.71
N ASN A 182 -20.37 9.73 -15.75
CA ASN A 182 -21.04 9.13 -14.60
C ASN A 182 -22.14 8.14 -14.98
N ASP A 183 -22.78 8.34 -16.13
CA ASP A 183 -23.83 7.43 -16.62
C ASP A 183 -23.30 6.04 -17.00
N GLU A 184 -22.02 5.91 -17.26
CA GLU A 184 -21.36 4.65 -17.62
C GLU A 184 -20.98 3.79 -16.38
N PHE A 185 -21.02 4.36 -15.15
CA PHE A 185 -20.56 3.70 -13.93
C PHE A 185 -21.72 3.16 -13.09
N GLU A 186 -21.46 2.02 -12.44
CA GLU A 186 -22.34 1.47 -11.41
C GLU A 186 -22.33 2.38 -10.16
N TYR A 187 -21.11 2.76 -9.72
CA TYR A 187 -20.89 3.67 -8.59
C TYR A 187 -20.63 5.09 -9.11
N LYS A 188 -21.53 6.02 -8.77
CA LYS A 188 -21.38 7.41 -9.19
C LYS A 188 -20.25 8.10 -8.45
N VAL A 189 -19.43 8.87 -9.16
CA VAL A 189 -18.33 9.62 -8.54
C VAL A 189 -18.76 11.01 -8.11
N GLU A 190 -18.35 11.36 -6.90
CA GLU A 190 -18.40 12.71 -6.36
C GLU A 190 -17.08 13.02 -5.66
N TRP A 191 -16.75 14.30 -5.49
CA TRP A 191 -15.52 14.68 -4.79
C TRP A 191 -15.58 14.20 -3.33
N GLY A 192 -14.55 13.50 -2.88
CA GLY A 192 -14.48 12.90 -1.55
C GLY A 192 -14.86 11.41 -1.50
N CYS A 193 -15.29 10.78 -2.60
CA CYS A 193 -15.52 9.34 -2.65
C CYS A 193 -14.23 8.55 -2.93
N ASP A 194 -14.18 7.30 -2.46
CA ASP A 194 -13.15 6.36 -2.88
C ASP A 194 -13.38 5.93 -4.34
N LEU A 195 -12.32 5.97 -5.13
CA LEU A 195 -12.37 5.47 -6.50
C LEU A 195 -12.53 3.95 -6.49
N GLN A 196 -13.52 3.47 -7.24
CA GLN A 196 -13.74 2.04 -7.43
C GLN A 196 -12.93 1.54 -8.62
N THR A 197 -12.71 0.24 -8.71
CA THR A 197 -11.97 -0.40 -9.81
C THR A 197 -12.45 0.03 -11.20
N GLU A 198 -13.75 0.24 -11.39
CA GLU A 198 -14.30 0.69 -12.67
C GLU A 198 -13.79 2.09 -13.05
N HIS A 199 -13.68 3.00 -12.06
CA HIS A 199 -13.16 4.36 -12.25
C HIS A 199 -11.67 4.34 -12.58
N GLU A 200 -10.88 3.58 -11.83
CA GLU A 200 -9.44 3.41 -12.01
C GLU A 200 -9.11 2.86 -13.41
N ARG A 201 -9.85 1.83 -13.83
CA ARG A 201 -9.70 1.25 -15.16
C ARG A 201 -10.16 2.19 -16.25
N TYR A 202 -11.22 2.96 -16.03
CA TYR A 202 -11.67 3.96 -16.99
C TYR A 202 -10.59 5.01 -17.25
N LEU A 203 -9.95 5.51 -16.20
CA LEU A 203 -8.82 6.44 -16.33
C LEU A 203 -7.69 5.83 -17.14
N THR A 204 -7.24 4.61 -16.79
CA THR A 204 -6.08 3.99 -17.43
C THR A 204 -6.35 3.45 -18.83
N GLU A 205 -7.56 2.92 -19.10
CA GLU A 205 -7.88 2.23 -20.36
C GLU A 205 -8.57 3.12 -21.39
N LYS A 206 -9.37 4.12 -20.95
CA LYS A 206 -10.15 4.98 -21.85
C LYS A 206 -9.55 6.37 -22.01
N ILE A 207 -9.17 7.00 -20.90
CA ILE A 207 -8.70 8.39 -20.88
C ILE A 207 -7.21 8.47 -21.21
N PHE A 208 -6.36 7.94 -20.34
CA PHE A 208 -4.90 8.06 -20.50
C PHE A 208 -4.30 7.01 -21.43
N LYS A 209 -4.93 5.84 -21.55
CA LYS A 209 -4.48 4.67 -22.33
C LYS A 209 -3.05 4.23 -21.97
N ARG A 210 -2.68 4.40 -20.71
CA ARG A 210 -1.38 4.08 -20.11
C ARG A 210 -1.50 4.11 -18.58
N PRO A 211 -0.49 3.64 -17.83
CA PRO A 211 -0.48 3.83 -16.39
C PRO A 211 -0.56 5.31 -16.01
N VAL A 212 -1.20 5.58 -14.87
CA VAL A 212 -1.41 6.95 -14.39
C VAL A 212 -1.25 7.02 -12.87
N PHE A 213 -0.57 8.04 -12.40
CA PHE A 213 -0.61 8.42 -10.98
C PHE A 213 -1.76 9.38 -10.76
N VAL A 214 -2.60 9.04 -9.78
CA VAL A 214 -3.61 9.96 -9.23
C VAL A 214 -3.06 10.50 -7.93
N THR A 215 -3.01 11.83 -7.77
CA THR A 215 -2.37 12.49 -6.62
C THR A 215 -3.33 13.42 -5.89
N ASP A 216 -2.91 13.91 -4.72
CA ASP A 216 -3.61 14.97 -3.99
C ASP A 216 -5.05 14.61 -3.63
N TYR A 217 -5.19 13.47 -2.96
CA TYR A 217 -6.47 12.96 -2.49
C TYR A 217 -7.05 13.78 -1.33
N PRO A 218 -8.39 13.80 -1.16
CA PRO A 218 -9.01 14.35 0.04
C PRO A 218 -8.46 13.69 1.30
N LYS A 219 -8.13 14.50 2.30
CA LYS A 219 -7.55 14.00 3.56
C LYS A 219 -8.48 13.06 4.32
N GLU A 220 -9.79 13.20 4.12
CA GLU A 220 -10.81 12.41 4.82
C GLU A 220 -10.79 10.92 4.46
N ILE A 221 -10.33 10.59 3.25
CA ILE A 221 -10.27 9.22 2.73
C ILE A 221 -8.85 8.64 2.71
N LYS A 222 -7.88 9.31 3.33
CA LYS A 222 -6.47 8.86 3.37
C LYS A 222 -5.94 8.87 4.80
N ALA A 223 -4.89 8.07 5.04
CA ALA A 223 -4.32 7.82 6.34
C ALA A 223 -3.72 9.08 7.01
N PHE A 224 -3.62 9.04 8.34
CA PHE A 224 -3.23 10.16 9.19
C PHE A 224 -1.81 10.68 8.96
N TYR A 225 -0.91 9.82 8.50
CA TYR A 225 0.52 10.11 8.35
C TYR A 225 0.88 10.82 7.04
N MET A 226 -0.07 10.96 6.13
CA MET A 226 0.18 11.58 4.83
C MET A 226 0.28 13.09 4.97
N LYS A 227 1.26 13.69 4.28
CA LYS A 227 1.52 15.12 4.36
C LYS A 227 0.31 15.94 3.91
N LEU A 228 -0.14 16.84 4.77
CA LEU A 228 -1.21 17.77 4.43
C LEU A 228 -0.69 18.83 3.43
N ASN A 229 -1.42 19.01 2.34
CA ASN A 229 -1.12 20.05 1.35
C ASN A 229 -1.50 21.44 1.87
N ASP A 230 -0.97 22.49 1.23
CA ASP A 230 -1.17 23.89 1.64
C ASP A 230 -2.64 24.35 1.56
N ASP A 231 -3.48 23.64 0.80
CA ASP A 231 -4.92 23.91 0.71
C ASP A 231 -5.69 23.48 1.98
N GLY A 232 -5.06 22.70 2.85
CA GLY A 232 -5.63 22.17 4.09
C GLY A 232 -6.75 21.13 3.88
N LYS A 233 -7.02 20.70 2.65
CA LYS A 233 -8.09 19.77 2.26
C LYS A 233 -7.56 18.47 1.69
N THR A 234 -6.46 18.52 0.97
CA THR A 234 -5.85 17.37 0.32
C THR A 234 -4.55 16.97 0.99
N VAL A 235 -4.10 15.75 0.71
CA VAL A 235 -2.83 15.20 1.17
C VAL A 235 -1.97 14.78 -0.01
N ALA A 236 -0.65 14.86 0.13
CA ALA A 236 0.33 14.45 -0.86
C ALA A 236 0.40 12.91 -0.94
N ALA A 237 -0.72 12.30 -1.29
CA ALA A 237 -0.86 10.88 -1.58
C ALA A 237 -0.73 10.63 -3.07
N MET A 238 -0.36 9.40 -3.44
CA MET A 238 -0.42 8.90 -4.81
C MET A 238 -0.94 7.48 -4.85
N ASP A 239 -1.76 7.19 -5.84
CA ASP A 239 -2.08 5.81 -6.24
C ASP A 239 -1.60 5.62 -7.70
N CYS A 240 -0.81 4.58 -7.93
CA CYS A 240 -0.40 4.19 -9.29
C CYS A 240 -1.41 3.20 -9.85
N LEU A 241 -2.12 3.63 -10.87
CA LEU A 241 -3.11 2.84 -11.57
C LEU A 241 -2.53 2.24 -12.84
N VAL A 242 -2.80 0.96 -13.10
CA VAL A 242 -2.37 0.27 -14.32
C VAL A 242 -3.56 -0.34 -15.06
N PRO A 243 -3.52 -0.42 -16.41
CA PRO A 243 -4.59 -1.05 -17.17
C PRO A 243 -4.83 -2.51 -16.75
N GLY A 244 -6.09 -2.92 -16.64
CA GLY A 244 -6.49 -4.29 -16.27
C GLY A 244 -6.64 -4.55 -14.78
N ILE A 245 -5.81 -3.96 -13.93
CA ILE A 245 -5.85 -4.14 -12.47
C ILE A 245 -6.48 -2.94 -11.75
N GLY A 246 -6.18 -1.72 -12.18
CA GLY A 246 -6.42 -0.50 -11.42
C GLY A 246 -5.24 -0.21 -10.48
N GLU A 247 -5.49 0.13 -9.22
CA GLU A 247 -4.45 0.43 -8.24
C GLU A 247 -3.53 -0.77 -8.00
N ILE A 248 -2.21 -0.56 -8.20
CA ILE A 248 -1.15 -1.53 -7.93
C ILE A 248 -0.16 -1.04 -6.86
N ILE A 249 0.01 0.27 -6.73
CA ILE A 249 0.82 0.94 -5.71
C ILE A 249 0.00 2.05 -5.09
N GLY A 250 0.02 2.13 -3.76
CA GLY A 250 -0.41 3.28 -2.98
C GLY A 250 0.75 3.85 -2.19
N GLY A 251 0.91 5.18 -2.17
CA GLY A 251 2.03 5.84 -1.50
C GLY A 251 1.74 7.28 -1.10
N SER A 252 2.71 7.91 -0.44
CA SER A 252 2.60 9.33 -0.10
C SER A 252 3.93 9.93 0.32
N GLN A 253 4.04 11.25 0.24
CA GLN A 253 4.95 11.97 1.11
C GLN A 253 4.40 11.93 2.54
N ARG A 254 5.28 11.77 3.53
CA ARG A 254 4.91 11.63 4.93
C ARG A 254 4.86 13.00 5.61
N GLU A 255 3.95 13.17 6.59
CA GLU A 255 3.89 14.41 7.37
C GLU A 255 5.12 14.53 8.28
N GLU A 256 5.85 15.60 8.13
CA GLU A 256 7.08 15.89 8.88
C GLU A 256 6.86 16.83 10.08
N LYS A 257 5.70 17.51 10.12
CA LYS A 257 5.36 18.45 11.20
C LYS A 257 4.61 17.72 12.30
N GLU A 258 5.20 17.69 13.51
CA GLU A 258 4.62 17.00 14.67
C GLU A 258 3.23 17.53 15.04
N ASP A 259 3.04 18.84 15.03
CA ASP A 259 1.78 19.49 15.38
C ASP A 259 0.64 19.17 14.40
N VAL A 260 0.95 19.12 13.11
CA VAL A 260 0.00 18.71 12.06
C VAL A 260 -0.37 17.24 12.23
N LEU A 261 0.63 16.37 12.44
CA LEU A 261 0.43 14.93 12.63
C LEU A 261 -0.45 14.65 13.86
N ARG A 262 -0.17 15.27 15.02
CA ARG A 262 -0.99 15.16 16.23
C ARG A 262 -2.42 15.63 16.02
N LYS A 263 -2.61 16.73 15.29
CA LYS A 263 -3.93 17.23 14.94
C LYS A 263 -4.72 16.21 14.12
N ARG A 264 -4.08 15.60 13.11
CA ARG A 264 -4.71 14.56 12.28
C ARG A 264 -5.07 13.33 13.10
N MET A 265 -4.17 12.86 13.96
CA MET A 265 -4.44 11.74 14.87
C MET A 265 -5.65 12.02 15.77
N LYS A 266 -5.74 13.22 16.31
CA LYS A 266 -6.89 13.64 17.13
C LYS A 266 -8.20 13.72 16.34
N GLU A 267 -8.16 14.23 15.11
CA GLU A 267 -9.33 14.28 14.21
C GLU A 267 -9.88 12.86 13.93
N LEU A 268 -9.01 11.87 13.82
CA LEU A 268 -9.36 10.47 13.59
C LEU A 268 -9.59 9.65 14.87
N GLY A 269 -9.47 10.26 16.06
CA GLY A 269 -9.70 9.59 17.33
C GLY A 269 -8.60 8.58 17.71
N LEU A 270 -7.40 8.69 17.13
CA LEU A 270 -6.28 7.80 17.45
C LEU A 270 -5.66 8.15 18.81
N ASN A 271 -5.26 7.12 19.55
CA ASN A 271 -4.59 7.30 20.84
C ASN A 271 -3.09 7.55 20.62
N GLU A 272 -2.63 8.77 20.85
CA GLU A 272 -1.23 9.17 20.66
C GLU A 272 -0.21 8.28 21.39
N LYS A 273 -0.57 7.66 22.51
CA LYS A 273 0.34 6.78 23.27
C LYS A 273 0.76 5.54 22.49
N ASP A 274 -0.09 5.05 21.60
CA ASP A 274 0.21 3.88 20.80
C ASP A 274 1.18 4.20 19.64
N TYR A 275 1.38 5.51 19.37
CA TYR A 275 2.22 6.04 18.31
C TYR A 275 3.36 6.92 18.83
N GLU A 276 3.69 6.86 20.12
CA GLU A 276 4.72 7.73 20.72
C GLU A 276 6.07 7.60 20.00
N PHE A 277 6.50 6.36 19.66
CA PHE A 277 7.72 6.12 18.90
C PHE A 277 7.71 6.80 17.52
N TYR A 278 6.55 6.89 16.89
CA TYR A 278 6.38 7.51 15.58
C TYR A 278 6.36 9.04 15.67
N LEU A 279 5.75 9.59 16.71
CA LEU A 279 5.77 11.02 17.02
C LEU A 279 7.19 11.48 17.39
N ASP A 280 7.94 10.66 18.10
CA ASP A 280 9.33 10.94 18.48
C ASP A 280 10.25 11.12 17.27
N LEU A 281 9.98 10.49 16.13
CA LEU A 281 10.70 10.76 14.88
C LEU A 281 10.58 12.22 14.44
N ARG A 282 9.47 12.88 14.73
CA ARG A 282 9.24 14.29 14.39
C ARG A 282 9.82 15.21 15.45
N LYS A 283 9.72 14.83 16.70
CA LYS A 283 10.18 15.61 17.86
C LYS A 283 11.69 15.73 17.95
N TYR A 284 12.43 14.64 17.67
CA TYR A 284 13.88 14.59 17.86
C TYR A 284 14.69 14.81 16.58
N GLY A 285 14.06 15.10 15.50
CA GLY A 285 14.69 15.42 14.23
C GLY A 285 14.14 14.54 13.12
N THR A 286 13.51 15.16 12.14
CA THR A 286 12.93 14.52 10.99
C THR A 286 13.57 15.03 9.70
N ALA A 287 13.36 14.33 8.63
CA ALA A 287 13.64 14.78 7.27
C ALA A 287 12.36 14.60 6.45
N ARG A 288 12.21 15.40 5.39
CA ARG A 288 11.23 15.11 4.35
C ARG A 288 11.46 13.68 3.84
N HIS A 289 10.41 12.89 3.77
CA HIS A 289 10.49 11.51 3.32
C HIS A 289 9.18 11.06 2.68
N ALA A 290 9.28 10.03 1.85
CA ALA A 290 8.17 9.48 1.11
C ALA A 290 8.36 7.96 0.95
N GLY A 291 7.27 7.28 0.64
CA GLY A 291 7.31 5.84 0.41
C GLY A 291 5.97 5.33 -0.09
N PHE A 292 5.99 4.09 -0.56
CA PHE A 292 4.81 3.44 -1.10
C PHE A 292 4.77 1.95 -0.76
N GLY A 293 3.61 1.33 -0.98
CA GLY A 293 3.43 -0.11 -0.89
C GLY A 293 3.04 -0.69 -2.24
N LEU A 294 3.77 -1.71 -2.70
CA LEU A 294 3.41 -2.56 -3.83
C LEU A 294 2.93 -3.91 -3.33
N GLY A 295 1.68 -4.27 -3.60
CA GLY A 295 1.16 -5.61 -3.35
C GLY A 295 1.82 -6.64 -4.28
N PHE A 296 2.56 -7.59 -3.70
CA PHE A 296 3.32 -8.58 -4.46
C PHE A 296 2.40 -9.46 -5.32
N GLU A 297 1.31 -9.95 -4.76
CA GLU A 297 0.34 -10.79 -5.46
C GLU A 297 -0.40 -10.03 -6.56
N ARG A 298 -0.71 -8.74 -6.35
CA ARG A 298 -1.26 -7.89 -7.41
C ARG A 298 -0.28 -7.73 -8.56
N MET A 299 1.02 -7.60 -8.26
CA MET A 299 2.05 -7.57 -9.30
C MET A 299 2.13 -8.89 -10.06
N ILE A 300 2.03 -10.05 -9.39
CA ILE A 300 1.98 -11.35 -10.06
C ILE A 300 0.73 -11.47 -10.93
N MET A 301 -0.46 -11.08 -10.44
CA MET A 301 -1.67 -11.03 -11.27
C MET A 301 -1.45 -10.19 -12.53
N TYR A 302 -0.81 -9.02 -12.37
CA TYR A 302 -0.54 -8.12 -13.47
C TYR A 302 0.39 -8.74 -14.53
N LEU A 303 1.47 -9.39 -14.08
CA LEU A 303 2.47 -10.05 -14.94
C LEU A 303 1.93 -11.30 -15.65
N THR A 304 0.97 -12.00 -15.05
CA THR A 304 0.45 -13.28 -15.56
C THR A 304 -0.90 -13.16 -16.27
N GLY A 305 -1.59 -12.03 -16.09
CA GLY A 305 -2.97 -11.85 -16.57
C GLY A 305 -4.01 -12.60 -15.75
N MET A 306 -3.64 -13.19 -14.60
CA MET A 306 -4.58 -13.91 -13.73
C MET A 306 -5.60 -12.94 -13.13
N GLY A 307 -6.87 -13.32 -13.20
CA GLY A 307 -7.99 -12.47 -12.79
C GLY A 307 -8.36 -12.53 -11.31
N ASN A 308 -7.78 -13.45 -10.54
CA ASN A 308 -8.13 -13.68 -9.14
C ASN A 308 -6.87 -13.89 -8.29
N ILE A 309 -6.74 -13.14 -7.21
CA ILE A 309 -5.59 -13.21 -6.28
C ILE A 309 -5.42 -14.61 -5.68
N ARG A 310 -6.51 -15.36 -5.51
CA ARG A 310 -6.45 -16.75 -5.02
C ARG A 310 -5.68 -17.69 -5.93
N ASP A 311 -5.60 -17.36 -7.21
CA ASP A 311 -4.94 -18.20 -8.22
C ASP A 311 -3.42 -17.95 -8.31
N VAL A 312 -2.93 -16.90 -7.64
CA VAL A 312 -1.50 -16.56 -7.58
C VAL A 312 -0.89 -16.78 -6.18
N ILE A 313 -1.67 -17.35 -5.26
CA ILE A 313 -1.23 -17.70 -3.91
C ILE A 313 -1.42 -19.22 -3.74
N PRO A 314 -0.38 -20.00 -3.41
CA PRO A 314 -0.52 -21.45 -3.23
C PRO A 314 -1.51 -21.86 -2.14
N PHE A 315 -1.58 -21.08 -1.05
CA PHE A 315 -2.47 -21.32 0.09
C PHE A 315 -3.18 -20.01 0.49
N PRO A 316 -4.18 -19.56 -0.28
CA PRO A 316 -4.78 -18.25 -0.06
C PRO A 316 -5.58 -18.19 1.25
N ARG A 317 -5.38 -17.11 2.00
CA ARG A 317 -6.18 -16.77 3.18
C ARG A 317 -7.16 -15.66 2.80
N THR A 318 -8.44 -15.98 2.86
CA THR A 318 -9.52 -15.04 2.48
C THR A 318 -10.69 -15.21 3.43
N VAL A 319 -11.70 -14.35 3.32
CA VAL A 319 -12.93 -14.48 4.12
C VAL A 319 -13.50 -15.88 3.98
N ASN A 320 -13.78 -16.53 5.12
CA ASN A 320 -14.28 -17.91 5.24
C ASN A 320 -13.37 -19.00 4.62
N ASN A 321 -12.11 -18.71 4.36
CA ASN A 321 -11.16 -19.68 3.85
C ASN A 321 -9.80 -19.60 4.55
N CYS A 322 -9.48 -20.68 5.29
CA CYS A 322 -8.18 -20.90 5.95
C CYS A 322 -7.72 -22.36 5.73
N GLU A 323 -8.22 -23.01 4.69
CA GLU A 323 -7.92 -24.38 4.35
C GLU A 323 -6.59 -24.50 3.58
N LEU A 324 -6.03 -25.72 3.59
CA LEU A 324 -4.84 -26.09 2.82
C LEU A 324 -5.17 -26.27 1.35
#